data_dfb1f4c1b6c6103984c9d626d3fa050f
#
_entry.id   dfb1f4c1b6c6103984c9d626d3fa050f
#
_cell.length_a   1.000
_cell.length_b   1.000
_cell.length_c   1.000
_cell.angle_alpha   90.00
_cell.angle_beta   90.00
_cell.angle_gamma   90.00
#
_symmetry.space_group_name_H-M   'P 1'
#
loop_
_entity.id
_entity.type
_entity.pdbx_description
1 polymer ?
#
loop_
_entity_poly.entity_id
_entity_poly.type
_entity_poly.pdbx_seq_one_letter_code
_entity_poly.pdbx_strand_id
1 'polypeptide(L)'
;MNIDELLRTACESKASDLHLKVGNYPYIRVDGDLRAMSQYQRVSSEDMLNMAFSIMTNRQKQKFKETAELDMAYGVAGLGRFRVNVFQQRGNVGMVLRVIPTKIRTLEELYMPKIIDKICEESRGIVLVTGTTGSGKSTTLAAMIDRINSARTDHIITIEDPIEFLHRDKKGFVNQREVEVDTPSFASALRAALRQDPDVILVGEMRDLETIGTALLAAETGHMVFSTLHTLDATETIQRIIAVFPPPEQKQIRLQLAITLKAVISQRLVRKSDGIGRGPAVEVLIATEYIRDCVINPEKTRFIHDAIASGTSQYGMQTFDQSLYDLYSQGLITLDEALINATNPDEFKLRIAGIRTTTDVAREEMERSRPVD
;
A
#
# COMPACT_ATOMS: atom_id res chain seq x y z
N MET A 1 8.58 -32.95 14.12
CA MET A 1 8.43 -32.28 12.82
C MET A 1 9.17 -30.95 12.85
N ASN A 2 9.84 -30.54 11.74
CA ASN A 2 10.63 -29.29 11.71
C ASN A 2 9.86 -28.24 10.88
N ILE A 3 9.65 -27.02 11.47
CA ILE A 3 8.89 -25.96 10.82
C ILE A 3 9.63 -25.39 9.58
N ASP A 4 10.96 -25.24 9.65
CA ASP A 4 11.75 -24.69 8.54
C ASP A 4 11.75 -25.59 7.30
N GLU A 5 11.68 -26.91 7.50
CA GLU A 5 11.56 -27.88 6.42
C GLU A 5 10.18 -27.75 5.72
N LEU A 6 9.11 -27.62 6.50
CA LEU A 6 7.76 -27.40 5.97
C LEU A 6 7.66 -26.08 5.18
N LEU A 7 8.28 -25.02 5.70
CA LEU A 7 8.34 -23.72 5.04
C LEU A 7 9.15 -23.77 3.74
N ARG A 8 10.25 -24.51 3.72
CA ARG A 8 11.05 -24.71 2.50
C ARG A 8 10.22 -25.40 1.41
N THR A 9 9.56 -26.48 1.75
CA THR A 9 8.66 -27.19 0.80
C THR A 9 7.50 -26.32 0.33
N ALA A 10 6.93 -25.49 1.20
CA ALA A 10 5.90 -24.52 0.84
C ALA A 10 6.42 -23.49 -0.18
N CYS A 11 7.62 -22.93 0.04
CA CYS A 11 8.25 -21.97 -0.88
C CYS A 11 8.59 -22.62 -2.23
N GLU A 12 9.16 -23.82 -2.24
CA GLU A 12 9.47 -24.60 -3.47
C GLU A 12 8.21 -24.88 -4.27
N SER A 13 7.08 -25.12 -3.59
CA SER A 13 5.77 -25.34 -4.21
C SER A 13 5.07 -24.02 -4.62
N LYS A 14 5.71 -22.86 -4.45
CA LYS A 14 5.12 -21.53 -4.70
C LYS A 14 3.83 -21.29 -3.93
N ALA A 15 3.71 -21.84 -2.73
CA ALA A 15 2.56 -21.65 -1.88
C ALA A 15 2.48 -20.21 -1.32
N SER A 16 1.28 -19.70 -1.18
CA SER A 16 1.03 -18.44 -0.49
C SER A 16 0.98 -18.61 1.02
N ASP A 17 0.44 -19.74 1.50
CA ASP A 17 0.26 -20.00 2.93
C ASP A 17 0.55 -21.48 3.25
N LEU A 18 1.09 -21.70 4.47
CA LEU A 18 1.19 -23.02 5.11
C LEU A 18 0.20 -23.04 6.29
N HIS A 19 -0.66 -24.07 6.32
CA HIS A 19 -1.65 -24.27 7.38
C HIS A 19 -1.33 -25.52 8.16
N LEU A 20 -1.22 -25.41 9.48
CA LEU A 20 -0.93 -26.49 10.41
C LEU A 20 -2.08 -26.66 11.40
N LYS A 21 -2.62 -27.88 11.48
CA LYS A 21 -3.71 -28.25 12.36
C LYS A 21 -3.45 -29.65 12.91
N VAL A 22 -3.61 -29.80 14.23
CA VAL A 22 -3.48 -31.10 14.93
C VAL A 22 -4.43 -32.14 14.33
N GLY A 23 -3.91 -33.35 14.12
CA GLY A 23 -4.64 -34.49 13.54
C GLY A 23 -4.67 -34.50 12.01
N ASN A 24 -4.24 -33.43 11.33
CA ASN A 24 -4.20 -33.33 9.88
C ASN A 24 -2.76 -33.36 9.36
N TYR A 25 -2.61 -33.66 8.06
CA TYR A 25 -1.38 -33.35 7.33
C TYR A 25 -1.14 -31.84 7.35
N PRO A 26 0.10 -31.35 7.20
CA PRO A 26 0.33 -29.96 6.81
C PRO A 26 -0.37 -29.67 5.47
N TYR A 27 -0.97 -28.49 5.33
CA TYR A 27 -1.60 -28.03 4.09
C TYR A 27 -0.90 -26.78 3.58
N ILE A 28 -0.74 -26.70 2.28
CA ILE A 28 -0.29 -25.47 1.59
C ILE A 28 -1.40 -24.92 0.70
N ARG A 29 -1.43 -23.60 0.54
CA ARG A 29 -2.30 -22.93 -0.43
C ARG A 29 -1.50 -22.59 -1.67
N VAL A 30 -1.88 -23.14 -2.81
CA VAL A 30 -1.27 -22.90 -4.12
C VAL A 30 -2.35 -22.50 -5.09
N ASP A 31 -2.21 -21.32 -5.72
CA ASP A 31 -3.18 -20.75 -6.67
C ASP A 31 -4.62 -20.67 -6.12
N GLY A 32 -4.75 -20.44 -4.82
CA GLY A 32 -6.04 -20.36 -4.11
C GLY A 32 -6.52 -21.67 -3.50
N ASP A 33 -6.03 -22.82 -3.98
CA ASP A 33 -6.45 -24.14 -3.53
C ASP A 33 -5.62 -24.66 -2.36
N LEU A 34 -6.27 -25.30 -1.38
CA LEU A 34 -5.62 -26.01 -0.29
C LEU A 34 -5.22 -27.42 -0.73
N ARG A 35 -3.93 -27.75 -0.62
CA ARG A 35 -3.34 -29.04 -0.96
C ARG A 35 -2.66 -29.67 0.24
N ALA A 36 -2.95 -30.95 0.52
CA ALA A 36 -2.30 -31.69 1.59
C ALA A 36 -0.87 -32.07 1.22
N MET A 37 0.06 -31.90 2.15
CA MET A 37 1.45 -32.37 2.02
C MET A 37 1.54 -33.81 2.54
N SER A 38 0.99 -34.78 1.80
CA SER A 38 0.85 -36.18 2.21
C SER A 38 2.17 -36.94 2.38
N GLN A 39 3.29 -36.36 1.91
CA GLN A 39 4.64 -36.89 2.17
C GLN A 39 5.10 -36.71 3.61
N TYR A 40 4.45 -35.84 4.39
CA TYR A 40 4.70 -35.65 5.82
C TYR A 40 3.71 -36.47 6.65
N GLN A 41 4.02 -36.66 7.94
CA GLN A 41 3.09 -37.27 8.88
C GLN A 41 1.99 -36.28 9.31
N ARG A 42 0.91 -36.80 9.91
CA ARG A 42 -0.10 -35.95 10.54
C ARG A 42 0.50 -35.23 11.75
N VAL A 43 0.18 -33.97 11.91
CA VAL A 43 0.69 -33.12 12.99
C VAL A 43 0.10 -33.59 14.33
N SER A 44 0.94 -34.05 15.24
CA SER A 44 0.54 -34.34 16.63
C SER A 44 0.40 -33.09 17.47
N SER A 45 -0.26 -33.14 18.64
CA SER A 45 -0.34 -32.01 19.57
C SER A 45 1.05 -31.60 20.07
N GLU A 46 1.93 -32.58 20.31
CA GLU A 46 3.31 -32.35 20.75
C GLU A 46 4.15 -31.67 19.65
N ASP A 47 4.07 -32.17 18.38
CA ASP A 47 4.76 -31.51 17.25
C ASP A 47 4.31 -30.06 17.07
N MET A 48 3.00 -29.82 17.18
CA MET A 48 2.44 -28.47 17.04
C MET A 48 2.99 -27.51 18.09
N LEU A 49 2.97 -27.91 19.36
CA LEU A 49 3.50 -27.11 20.45
C LEU A 49 5.00 -26.85 20.29
N ASN A 50 5.76 -27.89 19.94
CA ASN A 50 7.20 -27.79 19.72
C ASN A 50 7.53 -26.84 18.56
N MET A 51 6.84 -26.95 17.44
CA MET A 51 7.00 -26.05 16.28
C MET A 51 6.63 -24.61 16.66
N ALA A 52 5.45 -24.39 17.28
CA ALA A 52 5.01 -23.06 17.68
C ALA A 52 6.00 -22.38 18.64
N PHE A 53 6.44 -23.14 19.67
CA PHE A 53 7.34 -22.58 20.69
C PHE A 53 8.78 -22.42 20.22
N SER A 54 9.23 -23.19 19.21
CA SER A 54 10.58 -23.04 18.66
C SER A 54 10.79 -21.71 17.95
N ILE A 55 9.73 -21.12 17.39
CA ILE A 55 9.78 -19.86 16.64
C ILE A 55 9.40 -18.63 17.48
N MET A 56 8.98 -18.82 18.73
CA MET A 56 8.55 -17.75 19.65
C MET A 56 9.67 -17.33 20.61
N THR A 57 9.81 -16.04 20.82
CA THR A 57 10.55 -15.46 21.96
C THR A 57 9.83 -15.73 23.28
N ASN A 58 10.54 -15.58 24.40
CA ASN A 58 9.93 -15.79 25.73
C ASN A 58 8.75 -14.83 26.00
N ARG A 59 8.83 -13.58 25.53
CA ARG A 59 7.74 -12.58 25.62
C ARG A 59 6.53 -13.02 24.80
N GLN A 60 6.73 -13.51 23.58
CA GLN A 60 5.66 -14.01 22.71
C GLN A 60 5.00 -15.27 23.28
N LYS A 61 5.77 -16.20 23.89
CA LYS A 61 5.21 -17.35 24.61
C LYS A 61 4.31 -16.94 25.75
N GLN A 62 4.70 -15.90 26.50
CA GLN A 62 3.90 -15.38 27.60
C GLN A 62 2.60 -14.72 27.08
N LYS A 63 2.70 -13.85 26.06
CA LYS A 63 1.54 -13.22 25.38
C LYS A 63 0.56 -14.31 24.89
N PHE A 64 1.05 -15.33 24.19
CA PHE A 64 0.22 -16.43 23.70
C PHE A 64 -0.51 -17.20 24.81
N LYS A 65 0.15 -17.43 25.97
CA LYS A 65 -0.50 -18.08 27.11
C LYS A 65 -1.64 -17.24 27.70
N GLU A 66 -1.54 -15.92 27.65
CA GLU A 66 -2.52 -14.98 28.19
C GLU A 66 -3.69 -14.74 27.23
N THR A 67 -3.42 -14.65 25.93
CA THR A 67 -4.42 -14.23 24.92
C THR A 67 -4.95 -15.39 24.06
N ALA A 68 -4.31 -16.57 24.11
CA ALA A 68 -4.58 -17.73 23.24
C ALA A 68 -4.44 -17.46 21.74
N GLU A 69 -3.88 -16.31 21.36
CA GLU A 69 -3.65 -15.87 19.99
C GLU A 69 -2.38 -15.03 19.91
N LEU A 70 -1.63 -15.16 18.80
CA LEU A 70 -0.41 -14.39 18.57
C LEU A 70 -0.19 -14.20 17.08
N ASP A 71 -0.11 -12.94 16.64
CA ASP A 71 0.49 -12.57 15.35
C ASP A 71 1.96 -12.25 15.55
N MET A 72 2.81 -12.76 14.65
CA MET A 72 4.25 -12.52 14.68
C MET A 72 4.88 -12.70 13.30
N ALA A 73 6.07 -12.15 13.12
CA ALA A 73 6.90 -12.47 11.96
C ALA A 73 7.95 -13.53 12.33
N TYR A 74 8.27 -14.39 11.35
CA TYR A 74 9.32 -15.38 11.46
C TYR A 74 10.22 -15.36 10.24
N GLY A 75 11.53 -15.20 10.45
CA GLY A 75 12.54 -15.18 9.38
C GLY A 75 13.36 -16.44 9.36
N VAL A 76 13.51 -17.07 8.18
CA VAL A 76 14.38 -18.23 7.97
C VAL A 76 15.53 -17.83 7.04
N ALA A 77 16.76 -17.95 7.52
CA ALA A 77 17.94 -17.56 6.74
C ALA A 77 17.99 -18.33 5.40
N GLY A 78 18.19 -17.60 4.31
CA GLY A 78 18.24 -18.16 2.95
C GLY A 78 16.88 -18.59 2.37
N LEU A 79 15.78 -18.48 3.11
CA LEU A 79 14.45 -18.85 2.64
C LEU A 79 13.52 -17.64 2.49
N GLY A 80 13.41 -16.80 3.51
CA GLY A 80 12.56 -15.62 3.49
C GLY A 80 11.96 -15.29 4.85
N ARG A 81 10.93 -14.44 4.83
CA ARG A 81 10.16 -14.01 6.01
C ARG A 81 8.71 -14.50 5.88
N PHE A 82 8.10 -14.80 7.01
CA PHE A 82 6.75 -15.34 7.10
C PHE A 82 5.95 -14.55 8.13
N ARG A 83 4.71 -14.19 7.80
CA ARG A 83 3.74 -13.74 8.79
C ARG A 83 3.08 -14.97 9.40
N VAL A 84 3.11 -15.08 10.70
CA VAL A 84 2.64 -16.25 11.44
C VAL A 84 1.52 -15.84 12.38
N ASN A 85 0.35 -16.44 12.23
CA ASN A 85 -0.71 -16.40 13.22
C ASN A 85 -0.75 -17.75 13.94
N VAL A 86 -0.59 -17.72 15.27
CA VAL A 86 -0.72 -18.88 16.16
C VAL A 86 -1.94 -18.69 17.02
N PHE A 87 -2.80 -19.69 17.08
CA PHE A 87 -4.09 -19.60 17.79
C PHE A 87 -4.50 -20.92 18.45
N GLN A 88 -5.36 -20.82 19.46
CA GLN A 88 -5.99 -22.01 20.06
C GLN A 88 -7.33 -22.33 19.39
N GLN A 89 -7.58 -23.61 19.13
CA GLN A 89 -8.86 -24.12 18.69
C GLN A 89 -9.16 -25.47 19.33
N ARG A 90 -10.33 -25.62 19.97
CA ARG A 90 -10.77 -26.89 20.61
C ARG A 90 -9.70 -27.53 21.50
N GLY A 91 -9.01 -26.70 22.29
CA GLY A 91 -7.95 -27.15 23.22
C GLY A 91 -6.61 -27.49 22.56
N ASN A 92 -6.46 -27.32 21.24
CA ASN A 92 -5.21 -27.54 20.52
C ASN A 92 -4.71 -26.24 19.91
N VAL A 93 -3.38 -26.14 19.70
CA VAL A 93 -2.76 -25.06 18.95
C VAL A 93 -2.92 -25.30 17.45
N GLY A 94 -3.13 -24.23 16.69
CA GLY A 94 -3.06 -24.19 15.26
C GLY A 94 -2.14 -23.07 14.79
N MET A 95 -1.59 -23.17 13.57
CA MET A 95 -0.76 -22.11 12.96
C MET A 95 -1.12 -21.93 11.50
N VAL A 96 -1.09 -20.67 11.08
CA VAL A 96 -1.09 -20.28 9.65
C VAL A 96 0.12 -19.41 9.40
N LEU A 97 0.93 -19.78 8.40
CA LEU A 97 2.14 -19.04 8.03
C LEU A 97 2.01 -18.58 6.59
N ARG A 98 1.98 -17.27 6.38
CA ARG A 98 1.95 -16.64 5.06
C ARG A 98 3.35 -16.34 4.59
N VAL A 99 3.66 -16.77 3.37
CA VAL A 99 4.95 -16.46 2.73
C VAL A 99 4.97 -14.98 2.33
N ILE A 100 5.96 -14.23 2.82
CA ILE A 100 6.19 -12.85 2.41
C ILE A 100 7.05 -12.85 1.14
N PRO A 101 6.55 -12.24 0.03
CA PRO A 101 7.29 -12.22 -1.22
C PRO A 101 8.64 -11.52 -1.08
N THR A 102 9.68 -12.14 -1.62
CA THR A 102 11.04 -11.55 -1.68
C THR A 102 11.29 -10.79 -2.97
N LYS A 103 10.50 -11.06 -4.02
CA LYS A 103 10.59 -10.36 -5.29
C LYS A 103 9.60 -9.20 -5.31
N ILE A 104 10.12 -7.99 -5.35
CA ILE A 104 9.34 -6.78 -5.56
C ILE A 104 9.20 -6.57 -7.07
N ARG A 105 7.96 -6.38 -7.53
CA ARG A 105 7.68 -6.06 -8.95
C ARG A 105 7.96 -4.59 -9.21
N THR A 106 8.42 -4.27 -10.41
CA THR A 106 8.62 -2.88 -10.83
C THR A 106 7.29 -2.15 -11.05
N LEU A 107 7.32 -0.82 -11.08
CA LEU A 107 6.14 0.00 -11.37
C LEU A 107 5.54 -0.34 -12.75
N GLU A 108 6.40 -0.65 -13.74
CA GLU A 108 5.99 -1.07 -15.07
C GLU A 108 5.31 -2.45 -15.06
N GLU A 109 5.88 -3.44 -14.37
CA GLU A 109 5.27 -4.77 -14.18
C GLU A 109 3.92 -4.70 -13.44
N LEU A 110 3.69 -3.62 -12.69
CA LEU A 110 2.43 -3.33 -12.00
C LEU A 110 1.45 -2.53 -12.84
N TYR A 111 1.78 -2.14 -14.08
CA TYR A 111 0.97 -1.27 -14.93
C TYR A 111 0.68 0.10 -14.31
N MET A 112 1.61 0.63 -13.53
CA MET A 112 1.44 1.95 -12.90
C MET A 112 1.65 3.08 -13.91
N PRO A 113 0.92 4.20 -13.79
CA PRO A 113 1.14 5.37 -14.64
C PRO A 113 2.58 5.89 -14.54
N LYS A 114 3.15 6.32 -15.67
CA LYS A 114 4.55 6.81 -15.76
C LYS A 114 4.85 7.99 -14.83
N ILE A 115 3.85 8.76 -14.46
CA ILE A 115 4.01 9.88 -13.52
C ILE A 115 4.50 9.41 -12.15
N ILE A 116 4.25 8.15 -11.77
CA ILE A 116 4.72 7.58 -10.49
C ILE A 116 6.25 7.54 -10.42
N ASP A 117 6.94 7.29 -11.56
CA ASP A 117 8.40 7.37 -11.61
C ASP A 117 8.91 8.77 -11.25
N LYS A 118 8.25 9.84 -11.77
CA LYS A 118 8.60 11.22 -11.42
C LYS A 118 8.31 11.54 -9.96
N ILE A 119 7.23 11.00 -9.40
CA ILE A 119 6.91 11.14 -7.97
C ILE A 119 8.03 10.53 -7.11
N CYS A 120 8.64 9.42 -7.54
CA CYS A 120 9.79 8.80 -6.85
C CYS A 120 11.07 9.66 -6.89
N GLU A 121 11.16 10.66 -7.76
CA GLU A 121 12.31 11.58 -7.86
C GLU A 121 12.23 12.73 -6.85
N GLU A 122 11.06 12.95 -6.24
CA GLU A 122 10.88 13.98 -5.20
C GLU A 122 11.78 13.70 -4.00
N SER A 123 12.40 14.78 -3.48
CA SER A 123 13.36 14.68 -2.38
C SER A 123 12.77 15.03 -1.01
N ARG A 124 11.59 15.67 -0.98
CA ARG A 124 10.91 16.09 0.25
C ARG A 124 9.41 16.27 0.03
N GLY A 125 8.65 16.19 1.09
CA GLY A 125 7.20 16.33 1.08
C GLY A 125 6.50 15.02 1.43
N ILE A 126 5.18 14.93 1.19
CA ILE A 126 4.40 13.73 1.51
C ILE A 126 3.67 13.21 0.27
N VAL A 127 3.74 11.90 0.07
CA VAL A 127 2.99 11.14 -0.94
C VAL A 127 2.10 10.13 -0.23
N LEU A 128 0.83 10.09 -0.60
CA LEU A 128 -0.19 9.24 0.00
C LEU A 128 -0.67 8.20 -1.02
N VAL A 129 -0.61 6.92 -0.65
CA VAL A 129 -1.19 5.84 -1.44
C VAL A 129 -2.44 5.33 -0.75
N THR A 130 -3.61 5.42 -1.41
CA THR A 130 -4.90 5.20 -0.76
C THR A 130 -5.74 4.16 -1.48
N GLY A 131 -6.81 3.69 -0.83
CA GLY A 131 -7.72 2.67 -1.34
C GLY A 131 -8.11 1.66 -0.25
N THR A 132 -9.09 0.83 -0.55
CA THR A 132 -9.58 -0.22 0.36
C THR A 132 -8.49 -1.25 0.69
N THR A 133 -8.74 -2.07 1.71
CA THR A 133 -7.88 -3.23 1.98
C THR A 133 -7.83 -4.16 0.77
N GLY A 134 -6.62 -4.59 0.39
CA GLY A 134 -6.43 -5.44 -0.79
C GLY A 134 -6.43 -4.70 -2.14
N SER A 135 -6.41 -3.36 -2.16
CA SER A 135 -6.30 -2.55 -3.39
C SER A 135 -4.88 -2.47 -3.97
N GLY A 136 -3.88 -3.05 -3.30
CA GLY A 136 -2.49 -3.10 -3.79
C GLY A 136 -1.58 -1.98 -3.28
N LYS A 137 -1.98 -1.20 -2.26
CA LYS A 137 -1.20 -0.09 -1.69
C LYS A 137 0.23 -0.48 -1.31
N SER A 138 0.37 -1.52 -0.49
CA SER A 138 1.69 -1.99 -0.03
C SER A 138 2.57 -2.48 -1.18
N THR A 139 1.96 -3.11 -2.20
CA THR A 139 2.69 -3.54 -3.41
C THR A 139 3.22 -2.35 -4.19
N THR A 140 2.43 -1.30 -4.35
CA THR A 140 2.84 -0.06 -5.03
C THR A 140 3.90 0.68 -4.24
N LEU A 141 3.71 0.84 -2.92
CA LEU A 141 4.72 1.46 -2.07
C LEU A 141 6.04 0.68 -2.09
N ALA A 142 5.99 -0.65 -2.02
CA ALA A 142 7.20 -1.47 -2.14
C ALA A 142 7.92 -1.24 -3.48
N ALA A 143 7.18 -1.15 -4.59
CA ALA A 143 7.75 -0.84 -5.90
C ALA A 143 8.35 0.58 -5.96
N MET A 144 7.70 1.58 -5.35
CA MET A 144 8.20 2.95 -5.27
C MET A 144 9.49 3.03 -4.44
N ILE A 145 9.51 2.41 -3.26
CA ILE A 145 10.69 2.32 -2.40
C ILE A 145 11.83 1.58 -3.10
N ASP A 146 11.53 0.47 -3.78
CA ASP A 146 12.54 -0.29 -4.54
C ASP A 146 13.12 0.54 -5.72
N ARG A 147 12.29 1.34 -6.38
CA ARG A 147 12.69 2.29 -7.44
C ARG A 147 13.63 3.37 -6.89
N ILE A 148 13.31 3.97 -5.74
CA ILE A 148 14.15 4.97 -5.06
C ILE A 148 15.49 4.34 -4.66
N ASN A 149 15.45 3.22 -3.95
CA ASN A 149 16.60 2.45 -3.49
C ASN A 149 17.54 2.00 -4.63
N SER A 150 16.98 1.77 -5.83
CA SER A 150 17.76 1.42 -7.03
C SER A 150 18.40 2.63 -7.71
N ALA A 151 17.83 3.82 -7.55
CA ALA A 151 18.24 5.01 -8.29
C ALA A 151 19.10 5.99 -7.47
N ARG A 152 18.85 6.09 -6.16
CA ARG A 152 19.40 7.10 -5.25
C ARG A 152 20.22 6.44 -4.13
N THR A 153 21.13 7.21 -3.53
CA THR A 153 21.98 6.79 -2.41
C THR A 153 21.38 7.20 -1.06
N ASP A 154 20.06 7.09 -0.95
CA ASP A 154 19.28 7.57 0.19
C ASP A 154 19.28 6.55 1.34
N HIS A 155 19.19 7.07 2.56
CA HIS A 155 18.81 6.30 3.74
C HIS A 155 17.28 6.23 3.84
N ILE A 156 16.73 5.04 3.69
CA ILE A 156 15.29 4.79 3.70
C ILE A 156 14.91 4.08 5.00
N ILE A 157 13.96 4.63 5.73
CA ILE A 157 13.40 3.98 6.92
C ILE A 157 11.95 3.62 6.65
N THR A 158 11.58 2.34 6.86
CA THR A 158 10.18 1.93 6.83
C THR A 158 9.69 1.56 8.24
N ILE A 159 8.44 1.90 8.52
CA ILE A 159 7.73 1.58 9.76
C ILE A 159 6.44 0.90 9.34
N GLU A 160 6.29 -0.39 9.62
CA GLU A 160 5.23 -1.24 9.05
C GLU A 160 4.56 -2.11 10.13
N ASP A 161 3.32 -2.56 9.87
CA ASP A 161 2.55 -3.42 10.79
C ASP A 161 1.68 -4.43 9.99
N PRO A 162 2.25 -5.63 9.71
CA PRO A 162 3.67 -5.99 9.74
C PRO A 162 4.40 -5.62 8.42
N ILE A 163 5.70 -5.94 8.34
CA ILE A 163 6.47 -5.84 7.08
C ILE A 163 5.89 -6.80 6.04
N GLU A 164 5.45 -6.25 4.88
CA GLU A 164 4.85 -7.03 3.79
C GLU A 164 5.84 -7.37 2.65
N PHE A 165 6.92 -6.62 2.51
CA PHE A 165 7.97 -6.84 1.51
C PHE A 165 9.34 -6.62 2.14
N LEU A 166 10.30 -7.47 1.80
CA LEU A 166 11.68 -7.30 2.25
C LEU A 166 12.49 -6.55 1.19
N HIS A 167 13.00 -5.40 1.57
CA HIS A 167 13.93 -4.63 0.75
C HIS A 167 15.37 -5.08 1.02
N ARG A 168 16.17 -5.17 -0.04
CA ARG A 168 17.62 -5.34 0.04
C ARG A 168 18.27 -4.01 -0.25
N ASP A 169 19.39 -3.72 0.41
CA ASP A 169 20.21 -2.57 0.08
C ASP A 169 20.66 -2.66 -1.39
N LYS A 170 20.60 -1.53 -2.10
CA LYS A 170 21.01 -1.40 -3.49
C LYS A 170 21.98 -0.22 -3.61
N LYS A 171 21.56 0.91 -4.25
CA LYS A 171 22.31 2.16 -4.16
C LYS A 171 22.05 2.85 -2.83
N GLY A 172 20.81 2.82 -2.38
CA GLY A 172 20.40 3.24 -1.06
C GLY A 172 20.55 2.14 -0.02
N PHE A 173 20.20 2.46 1.20
CA PHE A 173 20.28 1.60 2.36
C PHE A 173 18.94 1.64 3.10
N VAL A 174 18.34 0.48 3.43
CA VAL A 174 16.96 0.38 3.90
C VAL A 174 16.89 -0.25 5.29
N ASN A 175 16.39 0.51 6.26
CA ASN A 175 16.06 0.02 7.59
C ASN A 175 14.55 -0.19 7.71
N GLN A 176 14.11 -1.43 7.90
CA GLN A 176 12.70 -1.77 8.10
C GLN A 176 12.43 -2.07 9.57
N ARG A 177 11.42 -1.40 10.14
CA ARG A 177 11.01 -1.56 11.53
C ARG A 177 9.56 -2.02 11.59
N GLU A 178 9.31 -3.09 12.33
CA GLU A 178 7.98 -3.66 12.52
C GLU A 178 7.38 -3.20 13.85
N VAL A 179 6.15 -2.72 13.82
CA VAL A 179 5.40 -2.35 15.04
C VAL A 179 5.15 -3.59 15.87
N GLU A 180 5.10 -3.45 17.19
CA GLU A 180 5.03 -4.51 18.22
C GLU A 180 6.29 -5.41 18.32
N VAL A 181 7.16 -5.45 17.32
CA VAL A 181 8.41 -6.22 17.32
C VAL A 181 9.62 -5.32 17.61
N ASP A 182 9.84 -4.33 16.76
CA ASP A 182 11.01 -3.43 16.81
C ASP A 182 10.70 -2.08 17.46
N THR A 183 9.41 -1.73 17.55
CA THR A 183 8.93 -0.47 18.10
C THR A 183 7.51 -0.63 18.66
N PRO A 184 7.13 0.17 19.69
CA PRO A 184 5.81 0.03 20.31
C PRO A 184 4.66 0.59 19.46
N SER A 185 4.90 1.58 18.56
CA SER A 185 3.86 2.22 17.75
C SER A 185 4.46 2.97 16.56
N PHE A 186 3.62 3.28 15.56
CA PHE A 186 3.99 4.14 14.42
C PHE A 186 4.51 5.51 14.88
N ALA A 187 3.79 6.19 15.77
CA ALA A 187 4.18 7.51 16.27
C ALA A 187 5.53 7.50 16.99
N SER A 188 5.78 6.50 17.85
CA SER A 188 7.05 6.35 18.56
C SER A 188 8.21 6.09 17.59
N ALA A 189 8.00 5.19 16.61
CA ALA A 189 9.01 4.87 15.61
C ALA A 189 9.35 6.06 14.73
N LEU A 190 8.33 6.80 14.28
CA LEU A 190 8.49 7.97 13.42
C LEU A 190 9.27 9.10 14.12
N ARG A 191 8.93 9.40 15.39
CA ARG A 191 9.73 10.34 16.20
C ARG A 191 11.18 9.92 16.36
N ALA A 192 11.43 8.62 16.51
CA ALA A 192 12.79 8.10 16.59
C ALA A 192 13.53 8.19 15.24
N ALA A 193 12.83 7.89 14.14
CA ALA A 193 13.37 7.94 12.78
C ALA A 193 13.94 9.32 12.43
N LEU A 194 13.29 10.41 12.83
CA LEU A 194 13.77 11.78 12.60
C LEU A 194 15.16 12.09 13.21
N ARG A 195 15.69 11.22 14.06
CA ARG A 195 17.05 11.31 14.64
C ARG A 195 18.01 10.28 14.08
N GLN A 196 17.63 9.58 13.03
CA GLN A 196 18.39 8.50 12.39
C GLN A 196 18.90 8.90 11.01
N ASP A 197 18.90 10.19 10.69
CA ASP A 197 19.36 10.76 9.41
C ASP A 197 18.68 10.10 8.18
N PRO A 198 17.33 10.06 8.12
CA PRO A 198 16.63 9.51 6.99
C PRO A 198 16.44 10.54 5.88
N ASP A 199 16.58 10.14 4.62
CA ASP A 199 16.13 10.92 3.47
C ASP A 199 14.67 10.59 3.13
N VAL A 200 14.30 9.31 3.26
CA VAL A 200 12.99 8.79 2.94
C VAL A 200 12.41 8.00 4.10
N ILE A 201 11.16 8.28 4.44
CA ILE A 201 10.43 7.59 5.51
C ILE A 201 9.14 7.00 4.92
N LEU A 202 8.95 5.68 5.05
CA LEU A 202 7.68 5.01 4.80
C LEU A 202 6.97 4.76 6.13
N VAL A 203 5.78 5.33 6.30
CA VAL A 203 4.87 5.02 7.41
C VAL A 203 3.75 4.15 6.85
N GLY A 204 3.69 2.88 7.25
CA GLY A 204 2.77 1.89 6.67
C GLY A 204 1.33 2.38 6.62
N GLU A 205 0.86 3.01 7.69
CA GLU A 205 -0.45 3.69 7.73
C GLU A 205 -0.47 4.84 8.73
N MET A 206 -1.34 5.83 8.45
CA MET A 206 -1.61 6.97 9.34
C MET A 206 -3.08 6.94 9.77
N ARG A 207 -3.35 6.56 11.03
CA ARG A 207 -4.71 6.45 11.57
C ARG A 207 -5.03 7.47 12.65
N ASP A 208 -4.02 7.95 13.35
CA ASP A 208 -4.17 8.80 14.52
C ASP A 208 -3.51 10.17 14.33
N LEU A 209 -3.95 11.13 15.14
CA LEU A 209 -3.51 12.52 15.11
C LEU A 209 -1.99 12.64 15.28
N GLU A 210 -1.40 11.88 16.20
CA GLU A 210 0.02 11.98 16.52
C GLU A 210 0.89 11.50 15.35
N THR A 211 0.52 10.38 14.73
CA THR A 211 1.23 9.85 13.57
C THR A 211 1.12 10.79 12.38
N ILE A 212 -0.09 11.32 12.08
CA ILE A 212 -0.31 12.28 10.98
C ILE A 212 0.48 13.57 11.23
N GLY A 213 0.38 14.17 12.43
CA GLY A 213 1.08 15.40 12.76
C GLY A 213 2.59 15.26 12.65
N THR A 214 3.15 14.13 13.12
CA THR A 214 4.59 13.86 13.03
C THR A 214 5.03 13.62 11.57
N ALA A 215 4.22 12.97 10.75
CA ALA A 215 4.50 12.77 9.32
C ALA A 215 4.51 14.10 8.54
N LEU A 216 3.54 14.98 8.81
CA LEU A 216 3.51 16.33 8.22
C LEU A 216 4.73 17.15 8.64
N LEU A 217 5.12 17.08 9.92
CA LEU A 217 6.33 17.76 10.42
C LEU A 217 7.59 17.20 9.73
N ALA A 218 7.72 15.89 9.57
CA ALA A 218 8.83 15.29 8.85
C ALA A 218 8.93 15.80 7.41
N ALA A 219 7.79 15.84 6.70
CA ALA A 219 7.71 16.34 5.34
C ALA A 219 8.06 17.85 5.25
N GLU A 220 7.65 18.65 6.22
CA GLU A 220 7.94 20.09 6.31
C GLU A 220 9.43 20.35 6.60
N THR A 221 10.06 19.49 7.41
CA THR A 221 11.47 19.61 7.79
C THR A 221 12.45 19.04 6.77
N GLY A 222 11.97 18.59 5.60
CA GLY A 222 12.82 18.26 4.47
C GLY A 222 12.89 16.79 4.09
N HIS A 223 12.17 15.91 4.79
CA HIS A 223 12.16 14.47 4.48
C HIS A 223 11.11 14.12 3.41
N MET A 224 11.37 13.08 2.62
CA MET A 224 10.36 12.49 1.74
C MET A 224 9.55 11.44 2.49
N VAL A 225 8.26 11.67 2.67
CA VAL A 225 7.37 10.79 3.46
C VAL A 225 6.40 10.08 2.53
N PHE A 226 6.32 8.75 2.63
CA PHE A 226 5.31 7.92 2.01
C PHE A 226 4.39 7.32 3.07
N SER A 227 3.09 7.30 2.82
CA SER A 227 2.16 6.64 3.75
C SER A 227 0.88 6.17 3.07
N THR A 228 0.04 5.43 3.83
CA THR A 228 -1.27 4.98 3.35
C THR A 228 -2.42 5.50 4.20
N LEU A 229 -3.58 5.62 3.53
CA LEU A 229 -4.89 5.76 4.16
C LEU A 229 -5.89 4.80 3.49
N HIS A 230 -7.03 4.56 4.17
CA HIS A 230 -8.11 3.70 3.68
C HIS A 230 -9.26 4.49 3.04
N THR A 231 -8.95 5.61 2.42
CA THR A 231 -9.89 6.47 1.68
C THR A 231 -10.01 6.04 0.22
N LEU A 232 -11.11 6.39 -0.43
CA LEU A 232 -11.46 5.89 -1.76
C LEU A 232 -10.89 6.73 -2.90
N ASP A 233 -10.65 8.04 -2.66
CA ASP A 233 -10.13 9.00 -3.63
C ASP A 233 -9.29 10.11 -2.97
N ALA A 234 -8.69 10.97 -3.78
CA ALA A 234 -7.82 12.04 -3.32
C ALA A 234 -8.55 13.11 -2.51
N THR A 235 -9.78 13.45 -2.87
CA THR A 235 -10.59 14.45 -2.17
C THR A 235 -10.94 13.98 -0.76
N GLU A 236 -11.42 12.74 -0.63
CA GLU A 236 -11.71 12.13 0.65
C GLU A 236 -10.43 12.02 1.50
N THR A 237 -9.28 11.70 0.88
CA THR A 237 -7.99 11.61 1.57
C THR A 237 -7.61 12.92 2.25
N ILE A 238 -7.71 14.04 1.53
CA ILE A 238 -7.41 15.37 2.06
C ILE A 238 -8.38 15.71 3.21
N GLN A 239 -9.67 15.48 3.00
CA GLN A 239 -10.70 15.72 4.02
C GLN A 239 -10.47 14.86 5.27
N ARG A 240 -10.11 13.59 5.10
CA ARG A 240 -9.85 12.65 6.19
C ARG A 240 -8.67 13.08 7.06
N ILE A 241 -7.55 13.49 6.46
CA ILE A 241 -6.40 14.00 7.21
C ILE A 241 -6.81 15.20 8.06
N ILE A 242 -7.51 16.16 7.47
CA ILE A 242 -7.91 17.39 8.17
C ILE A 242 -8.89 17.08 9.31
N ALA A 243 -9.85 16.18 9.07
CA ALA A 243 -10.89 15.84 10.03
C ALA A 243 -10.41 15.11 11.29
N VAL A 244 -9.19 14.53 11.27
CA VAL A 244 -8.58 13.90 12.44
C VAL A 244 -8.21 14.96 13.50
N PHE A 245 -7.95 16.19 13.09
CA PHE A 245 -7.55 17.27 13.99
C PHE A 245 -8.74 18.04 14.56
N PRO A 246 -8.63 18.56 15.80
CA PRO A 246 -9.63 19.44 16.39
C PRO A 246 -9.91 20.66 15.51
N PRO A 247 -11.15 21.18 15.47
CA PRO A 247 -11.52 22.31 14.61
C PRO A 247 -10.58 23.52 14.67
N PRO A 248 -10.05 23.95 15.85
CA PRO A 248 -9.14 25.08 15.91
C PRO A 248 -7.81 24.87 15.16
N GLU A 249 -7.35 23.61 15.03
CA GLU A 249 -6.08 23.26 14.39
C GLU A 249 -6.22 23.05 12.88
N GLN A 250 -7.43 22.77 12.38
CA GLN A 250 -7.66 22.37 10.99
C GLN A 250 -7.16 23.40 9.97
N LYS A 251 -7.24 24.69 10.29
CA LYS A 251 -6.72 25.74 9.39
C LYS A 251 -5.21 25.62 9.21
N GLN A 252 -4.48 25.39 10.30
CA GLN A 252 -3.02 25.19 10.26
C GLN A 252 -2.65 23.92 9.52
N ILE A 253 -3.36 22.82 9.77
CA ILE A 253 -3.13 21.54 9.09
C ILE A 253 -3.37 21.65 7.58
N ARG A 254 -4.40 22.38 7.14
CA ARG A 254 -4.61 22.67 5.71
C ARG A 254 -3.41 23.37 5.07
N LEU A 255 -2.84 24.37 5.75
CA LEU A 255 -1.64 25.07 5.27
C LEU A 255 -0.43 24.15 5.21
N GLN A 256 -0.17 23.36 6.26
CA GLN A 256 0.93 22.40 6.28
C GLN A 256 0.76 21.34 5.18
N LEU A 257 -0.44 20.77 5.05
CA LEU A 257 -0.72 19.77 4.02
C LEU A 257 -0.54 20.36 2.61
N ALA A 258 -1.04 21.58 2.36
CA ALA A 258 -0.90 22.24 1.06
C ALA A 258 0.57 22.47 0.66
N ILE A 259 1.44 22.75 1.62
CA ILE A 259 2.88 22.98 1.39
C ILE A 259 3.62 21.66 1.19
N THR A 260 3.28 20.65 1.97
CA THR A 260 4.04 19.38 2.03
C THR A 260 3.55 18.34 1.03
N LEU A 261 2.26 18.33 0.67
CA LEU A 261 1.68 17.36 -0.24
C LEU A 261 2.36 17.43 -1.62
N LYS A 262 2.74 16.27 -2.15
CA LYS A 262 3.27 16.10 -3.51
C LYS A 262 2.28 15.38 -4.41
N ALA A 263 1.75 14.26 -3.94
CA ALA A 263 0.79 13.47 -4.69
C ALA A 263 -0.14 12.67 -3.77
N VAL A 264 -1.32 12.35 -4.30
CA VAL A 264 -2.20 11.30 -3.78
C VAL A 264 -2.41 10.29 -4.92
N ILE A 265 -2.19 9.00 -4.61
CA ILE A 265 -2.33 7.88 -5.55
C ILE A 265 -3.41 6.97 -4.98
N SER A 266 -4.62 7.05 -5.52
CA SER A 266 -5.74 6.23 -5.08
C SER A 266 -5.89 5.00 -5.98
N GLN A 267 -6.13 3.81 -5.41
CA GLN A 267 -6.07 2.55 -6.13
C GLN A 267 -7.29 1.66 -5.93
N ARG A 268 -7.72 1.02 -7.03
CA ARG A 268 -8.68 -0.11 -7.07
C ARG A 268 -8.07 -1.23 -7.90
N LEU A 269 -8.29 -2.49 -7.51
CA LEU A 269 -7.87 -3.64 -8.33
C LEU A 269 -9.06 -4.16 -9.13
N VAL A 270 -8.92 -4.15 -10.46
CA VAL A 270 -9.92 -4.62 -11.42
C VAL A 270 -9.46 -5.94 -12.06
N ARG A 271 -10.39 -6.81 -12.47
CA ARG A 271 -10.10 -8.10 -13.09
C ARG A 271 -9.57 -7.90 -14.50
N LYS A 272 -8.52 -8.63 -14.85
CA LYS A 272 -8.00 -8.63 -16.22
C LYS A 272 -8.93 -9.36 -17.19
N SER A 273 -8.89 -8.97 -18.45
CA SER A 273 -9.68 -9.57 -19.54
C SER A 273 -9.35 -11.04 -19.80
N ASP A 274 -8.11 -11.47 -19.51
CA ASP A 274 -7.67 -12.88 -19.60
C ASP A 274 -8.17 -13.76 -18.46
N GLY A 275 -8.86 -13.17 -17.46
CA GLY A 275 -9.35 -13.88 -16.28
C GLY A 275 -8.25 -14.23 -15.28
N ILE A 276 -6.97 -13.89 -15.53
CA ILE A 276 -5.84 -14.27 -14.70
C ILE A 276 -5.31 -13.04 -13.94
N GLY A 277 -5.66 -12.96 -12.66
CA GLY A 277 -5.20 -11.91 -11.77
C GLY A 277 -5.94 -10.58 -11.94
N ARG A 278 -5.35 -9.51 -11.39
CA ARG A 278 -5.92 -8.16 -11.34
C ARG A 278 -4.89 -7.13 -11.77
N GLY A 279 -5.36 -6.01 -12.31
CA GLY A 279 -4.57 -4.81 -12.58
C GLY A 279 -5.08 -3.61 -11.77
N PRO A 280 -4.25 -2.60 -11.51
CA PRO A 280 -4.68 -1.41 -10.78
C PRO A 280 -5.39 -0.41 -11.71
N ALA A 281 -6.59 0.03 -11.34
CA ALA A 281 -7.10 1.31 -11.77
C ALA A 281 -6.63 2.36 -10.77
N VAL A 282 -6.07 3.47 -11.26
CA VAL A 282 -5.33 4.43 -10.43
C VAL A 282 -5.82 5.84 -10.69
N GLU A 283 -6.23 6.54 -9.63
CA GLU A 283 -6.38 7.99 -9.64
C GLU A 283 -5.07 8.61 -9.16
N VAL A 284 -4.60 9.66 -9.85
CA VAL A 284 -3.36 10.37 -9.49
C VAL A 284 -3.65 11.87 -9.41
N LEU A 285 -3.47 12.42 -8.22
CA LEU A 285 -3.43 13.85 -7.94
C LEU A 285 -1.98 14.29 -7.77
N ILE A 286 -1.58 15.37 -8.46
CA ILE A 286 -0.32 16.09 -8.23
C ILE A 286 -0.64 17.45 -7.58
N ALA A 287 0.10 17.82 -6.54
CA ALA A 287 -0.14 19.04 -5.79
C ALA A 287 0.36 20.29 -6.55
N THR A 288 -0.37 20.68 -7.60
CA THR A 288 -0.19 21.95 -8.33
C THR A 288 -0.60 23.15 -7.43
N GLU A 289 -0.30 24.37 -7.86
CA GLU A 289 -0.73 25.58 -7.11
C GLU A 289 -2.26 25.63 -6.95
N TYR A 290 -3.02 25.25 -7.98
CA TYR A 290 -4.47 25.20 -7.89
C TYR A 290 -4.97 24.14 -6.91
N ILE A 291 -4.36 22.96 -6.88
CA ILE A 291 -4.67 21.93 -5.88
C ILE A 291 -4.34 22.40 -4.47
N ARG A 292 -3.21 23.09 -4.27
CA ARG A 292 -2.86 23.68 -2.98
C ARG A 292 -3.90 24.71 -2.52
N ASP A 293 -4.36 25.56 -3.41
CA ASP A 293 -5.45 26.50 -3.14
C ASP A 293 -6.76 25.77 -2.75
N CYS A 294 -7.09 24.66 -3.42
CA CYS A 294 -8.23 23.82 -3.06
C CYS A 294 -8.07 23.11 -1.69
N VAL A 295 -6.85 22.79 -1.27
CA VAL A 295 -6.57 22.23 0.06
C VAL A 295 -6.71 23.29 1.14
N ILE A 296 -6.18 24.50 0.92
CA ILE A 296 -6.23 25.59 1.88
C ILE A 296 -7.67 26.05 2.13
N ASN A 297 -8.47 26.21 1.07
CA ASN A 297 -9.82 26.76 1.11
C ASN A 297 -10.89 25.65 1.14
N PRO A 298 -11.62 25.47 2.27
CA PRO A 298 -12.59 24.38 2.43
C PRO A 298 -13.67 24.35 1.33
N GLU A 299 -14.14 25.52 0.89
CA GLU A 299 -15.18 25.67 -0.14
C GLU A 299 -14.71 25.25 -1.53
N LYS A 300 -13.38 25.22 -1.77
CA LYS A 300 -12.76 24.82 -3.04
C LYS A 300 -12.41 23.34 -3.09
N THR A 301 -12.42 22.62 -1.97
CA THR A 301 -12.05 21.20 -1.91
C THR A 301 -12.88 20.34 -2.89
N ARG A 302 -14.13 20.70 -3.17
CA ARG A 302 -15.01 20.03 -4.14
C ARG A 302 -14.53 20.09 -5.59
N PHE A 303 -13.66 21.03 -5.95
CA PHE A 303 -13.12 21.19 -7.31
C PHE A 303 -11.87 20.34 -7.57
N ILE A 304 -11.37 19.61 -6.58
CA ILE A 304 -10.18 18.76 -6.72
C ILE A 304 -10.37 17.72 -7.82
N HIS A 305 -11.53 17.06 -7.87
CA HIS A 305 -11.81 16.05 -8.88
C HIS A 305 -11.73 16.62 -10.31
N ASP A 306 -12.31 17.80 -10.53
CA ASP A 306 -12.30 18.47 -11.84
C ASP A 306 -10.87 18.91 -12.21
N ALA A 307 -10.09 19.34 -11.23
CA ALA A 307 -8.68 19.69 -11.41
C ALA A 307 -7.84 18.47 -11.80
N ILE A 308 -8.09 17.29 -11.20
CA ILE A 308 -7.46 16.04 -11.60
C ILE A 308 -7.82 15.70 -13.04
N ALA A 309 -9.11 15.73 -13.39
CA ALA A 309 -9.61 15.41 -14.72
C ALA A 309 -8.99 16.29 -15.82
N SER A 310 -8.83 17.60 -15.56
CA SER A 310 -8.25 18.56 -16.50
C SER A 310 -6.71 18.56 -16.52
N GLY A 311 -6.05 18.06 -15.48
CA GLY A 311 -4.58 18.06 -15.34
C GLY A 311 -3.84 16.94 -16.06
N THR A 312 -4.50 16.14 -16.90
CA THR A 312 -3.91 14.92 -17.50
C THR A 312 -2.74 15.25 -18.43
N SER A 313 -2.91 16.17 -19.35
CA SER A 313 -1.89 16.47 -20.37
C SER A 313 -0.67 17.20 -19.82
N GLN A 314 -0.86 18.10 -18.87
CA GLN A 314 0.20 18.96 -18.35
C GLN A 314 0.97 18.33 -17.18
N TYR A 315 0.26 17.65 -16.27
CA TYR A 315 0.81 17.18 -15.00
C TYR A 315 0.82 15.65 -14.87
N GLY A 316 0.21 14.94 -15.81
CA GLY A 316 0.07 13.48 -15.74
C GLY A 316 -0.94 13.02 -14.68
N MET A 317 -1.82 13.92 -14.22
CA MET A 317 -2.93 13.56 -13.35
C MET A 317 -3.95 12.71 -14.11
N GLN A 318 -4.66 11.86 -13.40
CA GLN A 318 -5.78 11.10 -14.00
C GLN A 318 -6.82 10.74 -12.95
N THR A 319 -8.09 10.69 -13.36
CA THR A 319 -9.19 10.15 -12.57
C THR A 319 -9.26 8.63 -12.71
N PHE A 320 -10.06 7.96 -11.84
CA PHE A 320 -10.34 6.53 -12.01
C PHE A 320 -10.97 6.21 -13.36
N ASP A 321 -11.91 7.03 -13.83
CA ASP A 321 -12.61 6.78 -15.10
C ASP A 321 -11.66 6.94 -16.30
N GLN A 322 -10.71 7.86 -16.25
CA GLN A 322 -9.64 7.97 -17.25
C GLN A 322 -8.73 6.74 -17.23
N SER A 323 -8.31 6.28 -16.05
CA SER A 323 -7.51 5.07 -15.90
C SER A 323 -8.25 3.82 -16.41
N LEU A 324 -9.52 3.66 -16.08
CA LEU A 324 -10.35 2.54 -16.56
C LEU A 324 -10.51 2.57 -18.09
N TYR A 325 -10.69 3.76 -18.67
CA TYR A 325 -10.77 3.92 -20.11
C TYR A 325 -9.47 3.50 -20.81
N ASP A 326 -8.33 3.88 -20.27
CA ASP A 326 -7.02 3.51 -20.81
C ASP A 326 -6.78 1.99 -20.71
N LEU A 327 -7.12 1.37 -19.57
CA LEU A 327 -7.04 -0.07 -19.38
C LEU A 327 -7.96 -0.84 -20.35
N TYR A 328 -9.18 -0.35 -20.56
CA TYR A 328 -10.12 -0.92 -21.52
C TYR A 328 -9.62 -0.77 -22.96
N SER A 329 -9.15 0.41 -23.33
CA SER A 329 -8.62 0.71 -24.69
C SER A 329 -7.41 -0.14 -25.05
N GLN A 330 -6.60 -0.52 -24.05
CA GLN A 330 -5.47 -1.44 -24.20
C GLN A 330 -5.90 -2.92 -24.18
N GLY A 331 -7.18 -3.21 -24.00
CA GLY A 331 -7.69 -4.59 -23.91
C GLY A 331 -7.31 -5.32 -22.61
N LEU A 332 -6.82 -4.62 -21.61
CA LEU A 332 -6.39 -5.20 -20.32
C LEU A 332 -7.57 -5.57 -19.42
N ILE A 333 -8.71 -4.90 -19.58
CA ILE A 333 -9.96 -5.20 -18.86
C ILE A 333 -11.13 -5.24 -19.85
N THR A 334 -12.22 -5.89 -19.46
CA THR A 334 -13.45 -5.91 -20.25
C THR A 334 -14.26 -4.63 -20.04
N LEU A 335 -15.21 -4.33 -20.94
CA LEU A 335 -16.13 -3.22 -20.77
C LEU A 335 -16.99 -3.36 -19.52
N ASP A 336 -17.49 -4.56 -19.24
CA ASP A 336 -18.30 -4.82 -18.06
C ASP A 336 -17.52 -4.54 -16.78
N GLU A 337 -16.26 -4.98 -16.71
CA GLU A 337 -15.39 -4.71 -15.56
C GLU A 337 -15.12 -3.21 -15.41
N ALA A 338 -14.92 -2.49 -16.52
CA ALA A 338 -14.75 -1.04 -16.50
C ALA A 338 -15.99 -0.33 -15.96
N LEU A 339 -17.18 -0.70 -16.44
CA LEU A 339 -18.46 -0.09 -16.02
C LEU A 339 -18.80 -0.37 -14.55
N ILE A 340 -18.50 -1.57 -14.03
CA ILE A 340 -18.72 -1.92 -12.61
C ILE A 340 -17.86 -1.04 -11.69
N ASN A 341 -16.66 -0.67 -12.15
CA ASN A 341 -15.69 0.09 -11.34
C ASN A 341 -15.68 1.59 -11.64
N ALA A 342 -16.39 2.06 -12.67
CA ALA A 342 -16.47 3.46 -13.04
C ALA A 342 -17.16 4.30 -11.96
N THR A 343 -16.69 5.52 -11.77
CA THR A 343 -17.29 6.51 -10.86
C THR A 343 -18.60 7.04 -11.45
N ASN A 344 -18.62 7.26 -12.79
CA ASN A 344 -19.82 7.63 -13.54
C ASN A 344 -19.98 6.70 -14.77
N PRO A 345 -20.70 5.57 -14.62
CA PRO A 345 -20.87 4.60 -15.71
C PRO A 345 -21.55 5.16 -16.96
N ASP A 346 -22.45 6.14 -16.82
CA ASP A 346 -23.16 6.69 -17.97
C ASP A 346 -22.26 7.64 -18.77
N GLU A 347 -21.48 8.48 -18.12
CA GLU A 347 -20.46 9.32 -18.76
C GLU A 347 -19.38 8.44 -19.42
N PHE A 348 -18.98 7.36 -18.77
CA PHE A 348 -18.05 6.39 -19.31
C PHE A 348 -18.53 5.75 -20.62
N LYS A 349 -19.84 5.37 -20.71
CA LYS A 349 -20.46 4.85 -21.94
C LYS A 349 -20.43 5.88 -23.07
N LEU A 350 -20.75 7.14 -22.78
CA LEU A 350 -20.72 8.23 -23.76
C LEU A 350 -19.30 8.42 -24.32
N ARG A 351 -18.31 8.39 -23.48
CA ARG A 351 -16.89 8.49 -23.87
C ARG A 351 -16.46 7.35 -24.81
N ILE A 352 -16.87 6.10 -24.52
CA ILE A 352 -16.61 4.95 -25.40
C ILE A 352 -17.30 5.10 -26.76
N ALA A 353 -18.53 5.62 -26.76
CA ALA A 353 -19.28 5.89 -28.00
C ALA A 353 -18.71 7.06 -28.83
N GLY A 354 -17.60 7.69 -28.39
CA GLY A 354 -16.99 8.84 -29.04
C GLY A 354 -17.80 10.13 -28.89
N ILE A 355 -18.79 10.14 -27.99
CA ILE A 355 -19.58 11.31 -27.68
C ILE A 355 -18.84 12.13 -26.63
N ARG A 356 -18.54 13.39 -26.99
CA ARG A 356 -17.87 14.32 -26.07
C ARG A 356 -18.78 14.64 -24.89
N THR A 357 -18.24 14.50 -23.70
CA THR A 357 -18.94 14.86 -22.47
C THR A 357 -18.82 16.35 -22.21
N THR A 358 -19.67 16.90 -21.33
CA THR A 358 -19.58 18.30 -20.88
C THR A 358 -18.21 18.61 -20.25
N THR A 359 -17.58 17.62 -19.63
CA THR A 359 -16.25 17.72 -19.04
C THR A 359 -15.16 17.84 -20.11
N ASP A 360 -15.29 17.11 -21.24
CA ASP A 360 -14.35 17.21 -22.37
C ASP A 360 -14.45 18.56 -23.07
N VAL A 361 -15.68 19.12 -23.21
CA VAL A 361 -15.93 20.44 -23.82
C VAL A 361 -15.37 21.55 -22.93
N ALA A 362 -15.62 21.52 -21.63
CA ALA A 362 -15.08 22.49 -20.67
C ALA A 362 -13.54 22.47 -20.65
N ARG A 363 -12.94 21.29 -20.83
CA ARG A 363 -11.47 21.13 -20.91
C ARG A 363 -10.88 21.79 -22.17
N GLU A 364 -11.49 21.57 -23.35
CA GLU A 364 -11.04 22.23 -24.59
C GLU A 364 -11.21 23.75 -24.54
N GLU A 365 -12.28 24.24 -23.91
CA GLU A 365 -12.49 25.68 -23.71
C GLU A 365 -11.43 26.29 -22.77
N MET A 366 -11.05 25.60 -21.70
CA MET A 366 -9.95 26.01 -20.82
C MET A 366 -8.58 25.98 -21.53
N GLU A 367 -8.32 24.99 -22.36
CA GLU A 367 -7.08 24.89 -23.16
C GLU A 367 -7.01 26.01 -24.22
N ARG A 368 -8.12 26.39 -24.84
CA ARG A 368 -8.21 27.49 -25.83
C ARG A 368 -8.13 28.89 -25.22
N SER A 369 -8.54 29.06 -23.96
CA SER A 369 -8.53 30.36 -23.28
C SER A 369 -7.20 30.71 -22.60
N ARG A 370 -6.17 29.86 -22.73
CA ARG A 370 -4.82 30.16 -22.21
C ARG A 370 -4.11 31.16 -23.12
N PRO A 371 -3.52 32.25 -22.58
CA PRO A 371 -2.62 33.10 -23.35
C PRO A 371 -1.45 32.24 -23.83
N VAL A 372 -1.13 32.37 -25.11
CA VAL A 372 0.12 31.86 -25.70
C VAL A 372 1.22 32.78 -25.20
N ASP A 373 2.04 32.34 -24.24
CA ASP A 373 3.29 32.98 -23.86
C ASP A 373 4.44 32.52 -24.77
#